data_e1137fd4519de17e423bc4cda0d03907
#
_entry.id   e1137fd4519de17e423bc4cda0d03907
#
_cell.length_a   1.000
_cell.length_b   1.000
_cell.length_c   1.000
_cell.angle_alpha   90.00
_cell.angle_beta   90.00
_cell.angle_gamma   90.00
#
_symmetry.space_group_name_H-M   'P 1'
#
loop_
_entity.id
_entity.type
_entity.pdbx_description
1 polymer ?
#
loop_
_entity_poly.entity_id
_entity_poly.type
_entity_poly.pdbx_seq_one_letter_code
_entity_poly.pdbx_strand_id
1 'polypeptide(L)'
;MPSFEDYDIKQATERQDKKIASMNNNNNNSNGNENANGHSNGNSHEHGTEHNALPIPGEGDDGPIEVPASRSSISEAAKYMHNLSMSPSMKERRGSRNSFGAALPIPRSKRQSRLSSVHYPDGDESLGRPTRPGMPPIQPSRAILASQVQSVEVEKVKKAKNMAFAFDIDGVLVHGDRLIPEGRRALEILNGDNELGIKIPHIFLTNGSGKPEQARCEQLSKILQNPVSTDQFIQSHTPMSALAEYYNTVLVVGGEGYKCREVAEQYGFKDIVVPNDIVAWDPTIAPYRVFTEEERASSRPRDFTKTNIEAILVFSDSRDYATDMQIIMDVLRSENGRLGTMAKDPVSQRVPIYFSQGDLLCPTEHWTPRMSQGAFRIGLEAMYRALTGIDLERVVYGKPETATYKYADEVLTSWMEQLHGEEKLPENIYMIGDNPASDIIGGNMYGWNTCLVRTGVFQGGENDENNPANFGVFANVLEAVQAALRKELGDDFKMHFDERINPVLHGDGADTAAII
;
A
#
# COMPACT_ATOMS: atom_id res chain seq x y z
N MET A 1 -24.45 -3.68 14.89
CA MET A 1 -23.08 -3.65 15.43
C MET A 1 -22.45 -2.39 14.90
N PRO A 2 -21.83 -1.53 15.72
CA PRO A 2 -21.15 -0.33 15.22
C PRO A 2 -20.00 -0.76 14.27
N SER A 3 -19.75 0.05 13.24
CA SER A 3 -18.67 -0.20 12.29
C SER A 3 -17.31 -0.05 12.96
N PHE A 4 -16.26 -0.69 12.44
CA PHE A 4 -14.88 -0.58 12.95
C PHE A 4 -14.38 0.87 12.96
N GLU A 5 -14.90 1.72 12.09
CA GLU A 5 -14.59 3.16 12.02
C GLU A 5 -15.10 3.96 13.23
N ASP A 6 -16.26 3.58 13.80
CA ASP A 6 -16.80 4.21 15.01
C ASP A 6 -15.95 3.93 16.26
N TYR A 7 -15.19 2.82 16.26
CA TYR A 7 -14.35 2.42 17.39
C TYR A 7 -13.03 3.21 17.43
N ASP A 8 -12.41 3.44 16.29
CA ASP A 8 -11.12 4.16 16.21
C ASP A 8 -11.27 5.66 16.48
N ILE A 9 -12.32 6.29 15.93
CA ILE A 9 -12.60 7.71 16.17
C ILE A 9 -12.92 7.95 17.66
N LYS A 10 -13.68 7.06 18.27
CA LYS A 10 -14.05 7.19 19.69
C LYS A 10 -12.85 7.04 20.62
N GLN A 11 -11.95 6.07 20.35
CA GLN A 11 -10.72 5.92 21.11
C GLN A 11 -9.73 7.07 20.91
N ALA A 12 -9.60 7.59 19.70
CA ALA A 12 -8.76 8.75 19.41
C ALA A 12 -9.28 10.00 20.15
N THR A 13 -10.59 10.22 20.14
CA THR A 13 -11.23 11.34 20.85
C THR A 13 -11.08 11.22 22.36
N GLU A 14 -11.31 10.05 22.95
CA GLU A 14 -11.14 9.83 24.40
C GLU A 14 -9.67 9.99 24.87
N ARG A 15 -8.70 9.62 24.04
CA ARG A 15 -7.26 9.85 24.33
C ARG A 15 -6.88 11.32 24.24
N GLN A 16 -7.47 12.03 23.29
CA GLN A 16 -7.24 13.47 23.13
C GLN A 16 -7.83 14.26 24.28
N ASP A 17 -9.03 13.93 24.74
CA ASP A 17 -9.69 14.54 25.90
C ASP A 17 -8.92 14.30 27.20
N LYS A 18 -8.41 13.07 27.42
CA LYS A 18 -7.54 12.76 28.57
C LYS A 18 -6.22 13.55 28.54
N LYS A 19 -5.64 13.78 27.37
CA LYS A 19 -4.41 14.55 27.21
C LYS A 19 -4.63 16.04 27.45
N ILE A 20 -5.75 16.59 26.99
CA ILE A 20 -6.16 17.97 27.24
C ILE A 20 -6.46 18.18 28.74
N ALA A 21 -7.15 17.23 29.39
CA ALA A 21 -7.39 17.29 30.83
C ALA A 21 -6.10 17.23 31.66
N SER A 22 -5.09 16.46 31.24
CA SER A 22 -3.79 16.41 31.91
C SER A 22 -2.96 17.68 31.72
N MET A 23 -3.07 18.36 30.58
CA MET A 23 -2.40 19.64 30.32
C MET A 23 -3.06 20.79 31.11
N ASN A 24 -4.38 20.78 31.26
CA ASN A 24 -5.08 21.80 32.04
C ASN A 24 -4.85 21.65 33.56
N ASN A 25 -4.60 20.45 34.08
CA ASN A 25 -4.24 20.25 35.48
C ASN A 25 -2.81 20.70 35.81
N ASN A 26 -1.89 20.69 34.85
CA ASN A 26 -0.52 21.20 35.06
C ASN A 26 -0.43 22.73 35.00
N ASN A 27 -1.38 23.43 34.35
CA ASN A 27 -1.39 24.89 34.28
C ASN A 27 -2.06 25.56 35.51
N ASN A 28 -2.81 24.81 36.32
CA ASN A 28 -3.44 25.37 37.53
C ASN A 28 -2.54 25.35 38.77
N ASN A 29 -1.32 24.80 38.68
CA ASN A 29 -0.39 24.73 39.83
C ASN A 29 0.76 25.74 39.78
N SER A 30 0.73 26.72 38.88
CA SER A 30 1.82 27.71 38.76
C SER A 30 1.34 29.19 38.66
N ASN A 31 0.32 29.59 39.37
CA ASN A 31 0.03 31.01 39.57
C ASN A 31 -0.62 31.25 40.95
N GLY A 32 0.23 31.42 41.94
CA GLY A 32 -0.03 32.06 43.19
C GLY A 32 1.13 33.00 43.48
N ASN A 33 0.88 34.23 43.36
CA ASN A 33 1.35 35.36 44.13
C ASN A 33 1.75 36.59 43.28
N GLU A 34 1.16 37.69 43.66
CA GLU A 34 1.56 39.04 43.92
C GLU A 34 0.81 40.16 43.18
N ASN A 35 -0.07 40.75 43.95
CA ASN A 35 -0.38 42.15 44.31
C ASN A 35 -0.20 43.32 43.33
N ALA A 36 -1.31 44.00 43.11
CA ALA A 36 -1.68 45.36 43.57
C ALA A 36 -1.32 46.62 42.72
N ASN A 37 -2.36 47.45 42.61
CA ASN A 37 -2.41 48.91 42.28
C ASN A 37 -2.44 49.28 40.80
N GLY A 38 -3.48 49.88 40.23
CA GLY A 38 -4.20 51.04 40.67
C GLY A 38 -4.43 51.98 39.47
N HIS A 39 -5.61 52.60 39.39
CA HIS A 39 -6.02 53.81 38.65
C HIS A 39 -6.62 53.69 37.22
N SER A 40 -7.89 53.81 37.19
CA SER A 40 -8.91 54.73 36.60
C SER A 40 -8.59 55.57 35.36
N ASN A 41 -9.50 55.55 34.44
CA ASN A 41 -10.25 56.54 33.62
C ASN A 41 -10.43 56.00 32.20
N GLY A 42 -11.61 55.75 31.65
CA GLY A 42 -12.69 56.72 31.42
C GLY A 42 -12.62 57.24 29.98
N ASN A 43 -13.35 56.67 29.04
CA ASN A 43 -14.27 57.43 28.20
C ASN A 43 -15.01 56.53 27.15
N SER A 44 -16.29 56.74 27.15
CA SER A 44 -17.31 56.30 26.19
C SER A 44 -17.14 56.88 24.80
N HIS A 45 -17.40 56.08 23.74
CA HIS A 45 -18.10 56.55 22.54
C HIS A 45 -18.86 55.40 21.90
N GLU A 46 -20.19 55.56 21.90
CA GLU A 46 -21.15 54.82 21.09
C GLU A 46 -21.01 55.21 19.62
N HIS A 47 -21.04 54.22 18.70
CA HIS A 47 -21.60 54.41 17.36
C HIS A 47 -22.32 53.11 16.97
N GLY A 48 -23.64 53.26 16.89
CA GLY A 48 -24.54 52.27 16.28
C GLY A 48 -24.40 52.27 14.77
N THR A 49 -24.55 51.11 14.16
CA THR A 49 -24.90 50.97 12.76
C THR A 49 -25.97 49.89 12.62
N GLU A 50 -27.03 50.29 11.94
CA GLU A 50 -28.28 49.56 11.66
C GLU A 50 -28.04 48.36 10.77
N HIS A 51 -28.68 47.25 11.11
CA HIS A 51 -28.82 46.09 10.23
C HIS A 51 -30.07 46.25 9.34
N ASN A 52 -29.87 46.37 8.02
CA ASN A 52 -30.90 46.22 7.02
C ASN A 52 -31.10 44.73 6.67
N ALA A 53 -32.27 44.21 6.98
CA ALA A 53 -32.75 42.90 6.55
C ALA A 53 -33.39 43.02 5.16
N LEU A 54 -33.05 42.14 4.23
CA LEU A 54 -33.68 41.96 2.94
C LEU A 54 -34.79 40.89 3.00
N PRO A 55 -35.87 41.02 2.23
CA PRO A 55 -37.05 40.19 2.36
C PRO A 55 -36.96 38.86 1.57
N ILE A 56 -37.64 37.84 2.08
CA ILE A 56 -37.81 36.51 1.51
C ILE A 56 -38.90 36.55 0.40
N PRO A 57 -38.67 35.99 -0.80
CA PRO A 57 -39.72 35.78 -1.79
C PRO A 57 -40.41 34.44 -1.62
N GLY A 58 -41.72 34.45 -1.89
CA GLY A 58 -42.66 33.38 -1.63
C GLY A 58 -42.61 32.16 -2.54
N GLU A 59 -43.36 31.17 -2.10
CA GLU A 59 -43.61 29.86 -2.67
C GLU A 59 -44.19 29.95 -4.11
N GLY A 60 -43.63 29.16 -5.03
CA GLY A 60 -44.16 28.86 -6.36
C GLY A 60 -44.17 27.36 -6.61
N ASP A 61 -45.34 26.89 -6.93
CA ASP A 61 -45.77 25.54 -7.29
C ASP A 61 -45.11 25.08 -8.60
N ASP A 62 -44.34 23.98 -8.62
CA ASP A 62 -43.84 23.37 -9.83
C ASP A 62 -43.87 21.83 -9.78
N GLY A 63 -44.53 21.27 -10.81
CA GLY A 63 -44.76 19.85 -11.02
C GLY A 63 -43.51 19.01 -11.31
N PRO A 64 -43.64 17.68 -11.51
CA PRO A 64 -42.52 16.74 -11.49
C PRO A 64 -41.60 16.88 -12.70
N ILE A 65 -40.31 17.14 -12.44
CA ILE A 65 -39.26 17.18 -13.46
C ILE A 65 -38.69 15.77 -13.65
N GLU A 66 -38.77 15.25 -14.88
CA GLU A 66 -38.10 14.03 -15.32
C GLU A 66 -36.58 14.15 -15.17
N VAL A 67 -35.97 13.14 -14.53
CA VAL A 67 -34.53 13.06 -14.24
C VAL A 67 -33.81 12.40 -15.41
N PRO A 68 -32.77 13.01 -16.02
CA PRO A 68 -32.04 12.39 -17.12
C PRO A 68 -31.15 11.22 -16.64
N ALA A 69 -30.94 10.27 -17.55
CA ALA A 69 -30.33 8.94 -17.35
C ALA A 69 -28.81 8.87 -17.03
N SER A 70 -28.21 9.87 -16.39
CA SER A 70 -26.78 9.87 -16.05
C SER A 70 -26.43 9.16 -14.72
N ARG A 71 -27.41 8.56 -14.05
CA ARG A 71 -27.20 7.81 -12.80
C ARG A 71 -26.54 6.44 -12.97
N SER A 72 -26.45 5.88 -14.19
CA SER A 72 -25.97 4.50 -14.39
C SER A 72 -24.45 4.37 -14.33
N SER A 73 -23.68 5.32 -14.86
CA SER A 73 -22.21 5.18 -14.95
C SER A 73 -21.49 5.35 -13.60
N ILE A 74 -21.91 6.32 -12.77
CA ILE A 74 -21.36 6.53 -11.42
C ILE A 74 -21.66 5.31 -10.54
N SER A 75 -22.89 4.77 -10.66
CA SER A 75 -23.30 3.56 -9.91
C SER A 75 -22.55 2.30 -10.35
N GLU A 76 -22.12 2.20 -11.62
CA GLU A 76 -21.38 1.05 -12.13
C GLU A 76 -19.90 1.10 -11.76
N ALA A 77 -19.23 2.23 -11.90
CA ALA A 77 -17.86 2.41 -11.43
C ALA A 77 -17.76 2.22 -9.90
N ALA A 78 -18.68 2.81 -9.13
CA ALA A 78 -18.75 2.60 -7.69
C ALA A 78 -19.06 1.15 -7.32
N LYS A 79 -19.93 0.45 -8.07
CA LYS A 79 -20.20 -1.00 -7.89
C LYS A 79 -19.00 -1.86 -8.26
N TYR A 80 -18.29 -1.55 -9.33
CA TYR A 80 -17.08 -2.25 -9.72
C TYR A 80 -16.01 -2.11 -8.62
N MET A 81 -15.80 -0.90 -8.14
CA MET A 81 -14.84 -0.62 -7.06
C MET A 81 -15.29 -1.20 -5.71
N HIS A 82 -16.59 -1.16 -5.40
CA HIS A 82 -17.17 -1.83 -4.24
C HIS A 82 -16.99 -3.35 -4.32
N ASN A 83 -17.16 -3.96 -5.48
CA ASN A 83 -16.90 -5.38 -5.70
C ASN A 83 -15.41 -5.74 -5.60
N LEU A 84 -14.49 -4.84 -5.96
CA LEU A 84 -13.06 -5.00 -5.70
C LEU A 84 -12.72 -4.88 -4.20
N SER A 85 -13.41 -4.01 -3.46
CA SER A 85 -13.24 -3.84 -2.02
C SER A 85 -13.98 -4.91 -1.18
N MET A 86 -15.13 -5.43 -1.68
CA MET A 86 -15.96 -6.45 -1.05
C MET A 86 -15.53 -7.86 -1.49
N SER A 87 -14.29 -8.24 -1.24
CA SER A 87 -13.92 -9.67 -1.31
C SER A 87 -14.47 -10.43 -0.11
N PRO A 88 -14.69 -11.77 -0.27
CA PRO A 88 -15.22 -12.61 0.81
C PRO A 88 -14.41 -12.41 2.09
N SER A 89 -15.12 -12.44 3.22
CA SER A 89 -14.50 -12.22 4.53
C SER A 89 -13.28 -13.13 4.70
N MET A 90 -12.26 -12.67 5.39
CA MET A 90 -11.01 -13.40 5.60
C MET A 90 -11.17 -14.77 6.25
N LYS A 91 -12.29 -14.99 6.98
CA LYS A 91 -12.66 -16.31 7.49
C LYS A 91 -12.88 -17.32 6.36
N GLU A 92 -13.42 -16.88 5.22
CA GLU A 92 -13.64 -17.74 4.06
C GLU A 92 -12.34 -18.02 3.29
N ARG A 93 -11.40 -17.05 3.21
CA ARG A 93 -10.08 -17.29 2.60
C ARG A 93 -9.20 -18.23 3.43
N ARG A 94 -9.22 -18.15 4.77
CA ARG A 94 -8.58 -19.16 5.64
C ARG A 94 -9.20 -20.54 5.48
N GLY A 95 -10.53 -20.63 5.34
CA GLY A 95 -11.24 -21.87 5.04
C GLY A 95 -10.88 -22.45 3.66
N SER A 96 -10.73 -21.61 2.64
CA SER A 96 -10.38 -22.02 1.27
C SER A 96 -8.95 -22.53 1.16
N ARG A 97 -7.96 -21.92 1.81
CA ARG A 97 -6.58 -22.45 1.82
C ARG A 97 -6.43 -23.79 2.53
N ASN A 98 -7.31 -24.09 3.52
CA ASN A 98 -7.31 -25.38 4.22
C ASN A 98 -8.25 -26.44 3.59
N SER A 99 -9.10 -26.09 2.61
CA SER A 99 -10.05 -27.02 1.98
C SER A 99 -9.58 -27.65 0.67
N PHE A 100 -8.41 -27.30 0.14
CA PHE A 100 -7.81 -27.98 -1.02
C PHE A 100 -7.14 -29.33 -0.69
N GLY A 101 -7.40 -29.91 0.46
CA GLY A 101 -6.93 -31.22 0.90
C GLY A 101 -7.94 -32.39 0.72
N ALA A 102 -9.12 -32.18 0.12
CA ALA A 102 -10.07 -33.25 -0.17
C ALA A 102 -10.02 -33.63 -1.65
N ALA A 103 -9.09 -34.52 -1.99
CA ALA A 103 -9.05 -35.18 -3.29
C ALA A 103 -10.31 -36.00 -3.49
N LEU A 104 -11.01 -35.79 -4.61
CA LEU A 104 -12.06 -36.68 -5.12
C LEU A 104 -11.47 -38.08 -5.36
N PRO A 105 -12.16 -39.14 -5.06
CA PRO A 105 -11.64 -40.50 -5.22
C PRO A 105 -11.52 -40.86 -6.72
N ILE A 106 -10.28 -41.05 -7.16
CA ILE A 106 -9.99 -41.65 -8.47
C ILE A 106 -10.17 -43.15 -8.34
N PRO A 107 -10.86 -43.85 -9.28
CA PRO A 107 -11.04 -45.29 -9.21
C PRO A 107 -9.69 -46.00 -9.33
N ARG A 108 -9.34 -46.80 -8.33
CA ARG A 108 -8.15 -47.65 -8.34
C ARG A 108 -8.33 -48.77 -9.39
N SER A 109 -7.59 -48.70 -10.48
CA SER A 109 -7.35 -49.89 -11.32
C SER A 109 -6.42 -50.84 -10.58
N LYS A 110 -6.89 -52.08 -10.40
CA LYS A 110 -6.14 -53.17 -9.79
C LYS A 110 -4.96 -53.54 -10.70
N ARG A 111 -3.73 -53.23 -10.25
CA ARG A 111 -2.54 -53.96 -10.67
C ARG A 111 -2.07 -54.81 -9.51
N GLN A 112 -2.31 -56.12 -9.64
CA GLN A 112 -1.74 -57.16 -8.79
C GLN A 112 -0.22 -57.22 -9.07
N SER A 113 0.60 -56.89 -8.09
CA SER A 113 1.98 -57.34 -8.03
C SER A 113 2.05 -58.51 -7.07
N ARG A 114 2.31 -59.70 -7.63
CA ARG A 114 2.61 -60.90 -6.88
C ARG A 114 3.97 -60.68 -6.17
N LEU A 115 3.95 -60.59 -4.86
CA LEU A 115 5.12 -60.88 -4.03
C LEU A 115 4.88 -62.23 -3.37
N SER A 116 5.69 -63.23 -3.78
CA SER A 116 5.71 -64.55 -3.23
C SER A 116 6.15 -64.48 -1.77
N SER A 117 5.30 -64.93 -0.85
CA SER A 117 5.61 -65.21 0.53
C SER A 117 6.49 -66.50 0.60
N VAL A 118 7.72 -66.34 1.04
CA VAL A 118 8.55 -67.47 1.45
C VAL A 118 8.23 -67.77 2.91
N HIS A 119 7.62 -68.92 3.11
CA HIS A 119 7.30 -69.49 4.42
C HIS A 119 8.57 -70.12 4.97
N TYR A 120 9.02 -69.78 6.19
CA TYR A 120 10.02 -70.47 6.96
C TYR A 120 9.31 -71.29 8.04
N PRO A 121 9.63 -72.57 8.22
CA PRO A 121 9.04 -73.36 9.29
C PRO A 121 9.79 -73.06 10.64
N ASP A 122 9.00 -73.06 11.71
CA ASP A 122 9.46 -73.00 13.09
C ASP A 122 10.35 -74.24 13.40
N GLY A 123 11.52 -73.99 13.98
CA GLY A 123 12.40 -75.08 14.38
C GLY A 123 13.47 -74.61 15.36
N ASP A 124 13.22 -74.93 16.61
CA ASP A 124 14.14 -75.31 17.70
C ASP A 124 15.18 -74.32 18.23
N GLU A 125 14.95 -73.92 19.46
CA GLU A 125 15.91 -73.30 20.37
C GLU A 125 16.95 -74.32 20.81
N SER A 126 18.22 -74.08 20.51
CA SER A 126 19.42 -74.32 21.30
C SER A 126 20.65 -74.54 20.42
N LEU A 127 21.33 -73.49 20.10
CA LEU A 127 22.78 -73.54 19.87
C LEU A 127 23.35 -72.10 19.80
N GLY A 128 24.34 -71.82 20.60
CA GLY A 128 24.96 -70.50 20.80
C GLY A 128 25.36 -69.82 19.48
N ARG A 129 24.99 -68.59 19.33
CA ARG A 129 25.40 -67.74 18.21
C ARG A 129 26.89 -67.36 18.36
N PRO A 130 27.71 -67.62 17.34
CA PRO A 130 29.03 -67.01 17.28
C PRO A 130 28.88 -65.51 17.06
N THR A 131 29.48 -64.67 17.92
CA THR A 131 29.64 -63.24 17.75
C THR A 131 30.45 -62.99 16.49
N ARG A 132 29.80 -62.50 15.44
CA ARG A 132 30.47 -61.94 14.26
C ARG A 132 31.25 -60.67 14.69
N PRO A 133 32.52 -60.48 14.26
CA PRO A 133 33.21 -59.23 14.43
C PRO A 133 32.38 -58.10 13.80
N GLY A 134 32.26 -56.98 14.54
CA GLY A 134 31.48 -55.83 14.10
C GLY A 134 31.92 -55.38 12.72
N MET A 135 30.98 -55.41 11.76
CA MET A 135 31.17 -54.71 10.48
C MET A 135 31.36 -53.22 10.80
N PRO A 136 32.37 -52.57 10.21
CA PRO A 136 32.45 -51.13 10.28
C PRO A 136 31.15 -50.52 9.70
N PRO A 137 30.65 -49.37 10.23
CA PRO A 137 29.45 -48.73 9.71
C PRO A 137 29.61 -48.52 8.19
N ILE A 138 28.63 -48.99 7.44
CA ILE A 138 28.60 -48.83 5.98
C ILE A 138 28.53 -47.33 5.72
N GLN A 139 29.64 -46.74 5.29
CA GLN A 139 29.64 -45.36 4.81
C GLN A 139 28.84 -45.34 3.49
N PRO A 140 27.88 -44.42 3.35
CA PRO A 140 27.14 -44.31 2.11
C PRO A 140 28.11 -44.05 0.95
N SER A 141 27.87 -44.72 -0.18
CA SER A 141 28.70 -44.54 -1.36
C SER A 141 28.70 -43.08 -1.82
N ARG A 142 29.79 -42.59 -2.42
CA ARG A 142 29.89 -41.22 -2.97
C ARG A 142 28.73 -40.87 -3.88
N ALA A 143 28.17 -41.84 -4.63
CA ALA A 143 27.02 -41.68 -5.50
C ALA A 143 25.72 -41.43 -4.72
N ILE A 144 25.50 -42.09 -3.58
CA ILE A 144 24.32 -41.89 -2.71
C ILE A 144 24.39 -40.51 -2.05
N LEU A 145 25.57 -40.09 -1.59
CA LEU A 145 25.76 -38.75 -1.03
C LEU A 145 25.54 -37.66 -2.11
N ALA A 146 26.05 -37.84 -3.33
CA ALA A 146 25.87 -36.89 -4.42
C ALA A 146 24.38 -36.78 -4.83
N SER A 147 23.63 -37.90 -4.90
CA SER A 147 22.20 -37.87 -5.21
C SER A 147 21.36 -37.25 -4.08
N GLN A 148 21.76 -37.40 -2.83
CA GLN A 148 21.09 -36.75 -1.69
C GLN A 148 21.35 -35.24 -1.68
N VAL A 149 22.57 -34.77 -1.96
CA VAL A 149 22.90 -33.34 -2.09
C VAL A 149 22.08 -32.72 -3.23
N GLN A 150 22.06 -33.34 -4.39
CA GLN A 150 21.30 -32.86 -5.55
C GLN A 150 19.79 -32.78 -5.26
N SER A 151 19.22 -33.74 -4.52
CA SER A 151 17.81 -33.71 -4.13
C SER A 151 17.49 -32.57 -3.14
N VAL A 152 18.40 -32.24 -2.24
CA VAL A 152 18.26 -31.11 -1.29
C VAL A 152 18.33 -29.78 -2.01
N GLU A 153 19.23 -29.61 -2.97
CA GLU A 153 19.34 -28.38 -3.77
C GLU A 153 18.08 -28.16 -4.63
N VAL A 154 17.56 -29.19 -5.28
CA VAL A 154 16.30 -29.11 -6.05
C VAL A 154 15.14 -28.68 -5.15
N GLU A 155 15.04 -29.21 -3.92
CA GLU A 155 13.98 -28.82 -2.98
C GLU A 155 14.17 -27.38 -2.48
N LYS A 156 15.41 -26.92 -2.21
CA LYS A 156 15.68 -25.52 -1.87
C LYS A 156 15.30 -24.57 -3.01
N VAL A 157 15.63 -24.91 -4.27
CA VAL A 157 15.23 -24.11 -5.46
C VAL A 157 13.70 -24.00 -5.56
N LYS A 158 12.99 -25.11 -5.38
CA LYS A 158 11.52 -25.12 -5.41
C LYS A 158 10.92 -24.26 -4.30
N LYS A 159 11.46 -24.31 -3.09
CA LYS A 159 11.04 -23.46 -1.98
C LYS A 159 11.34 -21.99 -2.25
N ALA A 160 12.54 -21.67 -2.77
CA ALA A 160 12.93 -20.31 -3.11
C ALA A 160 12.01 -19.67 -4.18
N LYS A 161 11.54 -20.47 -5.15
CA LYS A 161 10.53 -20.03 -6.13
C LYS A 161 9.12 -19.91 -5.54
N ASN A 162 8.80 -20.63 -4.45
CA ASN A 162 7.49 -20.61 -3.79
C ASN A 162 7.38 -19.60 -2.63
N MET A 163 8.38 -18.73 -2.49
CA MET A 163 8.37 -17.59 -1.58
C MET A 163 8.57 -16.29 -2.35
N ALA A 164 8.09 -15.18 -1.80
CA ALA A 164 8.27 -13.86 -2.38
C ALA A 164 8.32 -12.77 -1.30
N PHE A 165 8.85 -11.61 -1.69
CA PHE A 165 8.88 -10.43 -0.84
C PHE A 165 8.09 -9.29 -1.46
N ALA A 166 7.38 -8.53 -0.63
CA ALA A 166 6.82 -7.24 -0.97
C ALA A 166 7.46 -6.20 -0.05
N PHE A 167 8.12 -5.22 -0.64
CA PHE A 167 8.83 -4.18 0.10
C PHE A 167 8.05 -2.88 0.08
N ASP A 168 7.83 -2.25 1.23
CA ASP A 168 7.71 -0.81 1.23
C ASP A 168 9.06 -0.17 0.90
N ILE A 169 9.05 1.10 0.52
CA ILE A 169 10.23 1.81 0.02
C ILE A 169 10.75 2.81 1.03
N ASP A 170 9.90 3.79 1.40
CA ASP A 170 10.29 4.91 2.23
C ASP A 170 10.31 4.51 3.71
N GLY A 171 11.49 4.50 4.32
CA GLY A 171 11.70 3.98 5.68
C GLY A 171 12.14 2.51 5.73
N VAL A 172 12.15 1.81 4.57
CA VAL A 172 12.58 0.41 4.45
C VAL A 172 13.84 0.27 3.61
N LEU A 173 13.82 0.83 2.41
CA LEU A 173 14.94 0.78 1.45
C LEU A 173 15.66 2.11 1.33
N VAL A 174 14.92 3.21 1.49
CA VAL A 174 15.45 4.58 1.40
C VAL A 174 14.83 5.49 2.46
N HIS A 175 15.51 6.60 2.76
CA HIS A 175 14.96 7.77 3.45
C HIS A 175 15.00 8.96 2.49
N GLY A 176 13.90 9.26 1.83
CA GLY A 176 13.87 10.23 0.74
C GLY A 176 14.76 9.75 -0.42
N ASP A 177 15.84 10.51 -0.72
CA ASP A 177 16.82 10.12 -1.74
C ASP A 177 18.09 9.45 -1.15
N ARG A 178 18.10 9.16 0.16
CA ARG A 178 19.24 8.53 0.82
C ARG A 178 19.02 7.03 0.97
N LEU A 179 19.97 6.24 0.46
CA LEU A 179 20.01 4.79 0.58
C LEU A 179 20.08 4.32 2.05
N ILE A 180 19.31 3.31 2.38
CA ILE A 180 19.51 2.44 3.55
C ILE A 180 20.42 1.29 3.09
N PRO A 181 21.69 1.18 3.57
CA PRO A 181 22.66 0.22 3.03
C PRO A 181 22.20 -1.24 3.09
N GLU A 182 21.46 -1.59 4.14
CA GLU A 182 20.87 -2.91 4.34
C GLU A 182 19.85 -3.27 3.27
N GLY A 183 19.14 -2.28 2.72
CA GLY A 183 18.20 -2.44 1.60
C GLY A 183 18.89 -2.89 0.33
N ARG A 184 20.03 -2.26 0.00
CA ARG A 184 20.85 -2.69 -1.14
C ARG A 184 21.30 -4.14 -0.98
N ARG A 185 21.83 -4.51 0.18
CA ARG A 185 22.32 -5.87 0.42
C ARG A 185 21.20 -6.91 0.37
N ALA A 186 20.02 -6.60 0.89
CA ALA A 186 18.85 -7.45 0.79
C ALA A 186 18.47 -7.73 -0.68
N LEU A 187 18.44 -6.69 -1.52
CA LEU A 187 18.14 -6.83 -2.94
C LEU A 187 19.22 -7.61 -3.72
N GLU A 188 20.51 -7.44 -3.40
CA GLU A 188 21.60 -8.23 -3.99
C GLU A 188 21.37 -9.73 -3.75
N ILE A 189 21.03 -10.13 -2.51
CA ILE A 189 20.73 -11.53 -2.16
C ILE A 189 19.55 -12.06 -2.98
N LEU A 190 18.47 -11.28 -3.08
CA LEU A 190 17.26 -11.68 -3.83
C LEU A 190 17.48 -11.68 -5.35
N ASN A 191 18.42 -10.89 -5.85
CA ASN A 191 18.79 -10.84 -7.27
C ASN A 191 19.83 -11.88 -7.69
N GLY A 192 20.16 -12.84 -6.81
CA GLY A 192 20.97 -14.00 -7.14
C GLY A 192 22.31 -14.10 -6.39
N ASP A 193 22.70 -13.11 -5.56
CA ASP A 193 23.86 -13.27 -4.69
C ASP A 193 23.55 -14.14 -3.46
N ASN A 194 23.14 -15.39 -3.74
CA ASN A 194 22.81 -16.44 -2.78
C ASN A 194 23.35 -17.78 -3.24
N GLU A 195 23.39 -18.79 -2.35
CA GLU A 195 24.01 -20.10 -2.65
C GLU A 195 23.39 -20.82 -3.86
N LEU A 196 22.15 -20.51 -4.22
CA LEU A 196 21.46 -21.12 -5.35
C LEU A 196 21.73 -20.38 -6.67
N GLY A 197 22.26 -19.15 -6.62
CA GLY A 197 22.47 -18.30 -7.81
C GLY A 197 21.19 -17.91 -8.54
N ILE A 198 20.03 -17.98 -7.88
CA ILE A 198 18.72 -17.71 -8.50
C ILE A 198 18.09 -16.42 -7.96
N LYS A 199 17.26 -15.79 -8.79
CA LYS A 199 16.44 -14.66 -8.36
C LYS A 199 15.26 -15.17 -7.52
N ILE A 200 15.09 -14.57 -6.34
CA ILE A 200 13.92 -14.79 -5.47
C ILE A 200 12.90 -13.69 -5.75
N PRO A 201 11.64 -14.04 -6.06
CA PRO A 201 10.64 -13.07 -6.48
C PRO A 201 10.41 -11.98 -5.44
N HIS A 202 10.38 -10.73 -5.90
CA HIS A 202 10.04 -9.60 -5.04
C HIS A 202 9.40 -8.47 -5.84
N ILE A 203 8.54 -7.71 -5.17
CA ILE A 203 7.88 -6.53 -5.69
C ILE A 203 8.08 -5.35 -4.74
N PHE A 204 7.93 -4.15 -5.26
CA PHE A 204 7.91 -2.90 -4.49
C PHE A 204 6.48 -2.40 -4.40
N LEU A 205 5.99 -2.21 -3.19
CA LEU A 205 4.61 -1.82 -2.90
C LEU A 205 4.61 -0.61 -1.97
N THR A 206 4.55 0.59 -2.55
CA THR A 206 4.67 1.84 -1.79
C THR A 206 3.38 2.66 -1.81
N ASN A 207 3.10 3.34 -0.69
CA ASN A 207 2.12 4.43 -0.63
C ASN A 207 2.68 5.76 -1.17
N GLY A 208 3.98 5.82 -1.48
CA GLY A 208 4.58 6.92 -2.24
C GLY A 208 4.01 7.04 -3.65
N SER A 209 3.91 8.26 -4.16
CA SER A 209 3.16 8.55 -5.39
C SER A 209 3.61 9.85 -6.09
N GLY A 210 2.98 10.18 -7.21
CA GLY A 210 3.12 11.49 -7.86
C GLY A 210 4.23 11.62 -8.90
N LYS A 211 4.91 10.53 -9.24
CA LYS A 211 5.88 10.46 -10.36
C LYS A 211 5.48 9.34 -11.32
N PRO A 212 5.77 9.46 -12.63
CA PRO A 212 5.64 8.32 -13.55
C PRO A 212 6.45 7.12 -13.04
N GLU A 213 5.89 5.91 -13.16
CA GLU A 213 6.51 4.67 -12.66
C GLU A 213 7.92 4.48 -13.20
N GLN A 214 8.11 4.67 -14.52
CA GLN A 214 9.42 4.55 -15.17
C GLN A 214 10.47 5.48 -14.53
N ALA A 215 10.12 6.76 -14.35
CA ALA A 215 11.03 7.74 -13.76
C ALA A 215 11.39 7.41 -12.29
N ARG A 216 10.41 6.87 -11.53
CA ARG A 216 10.66 6.45 -10.15
C ARG A 216 11.53 5.19 -10.10
N CYS A 217 11.29 4.21 -10.95
CA CYS A 217 12.11 3.01 -11.07
C CYS A 217 13.57 3.34 -11.44
N GLU A 218 13.79 4.25 -12.38
CA GLU A 218 15.12 4.72 -12.75
C GLU A 218 15.83 5.43 -11.59
N GLN A 219 15.11 6.28 -10.85
CA GLN A 219 15.63 6.95 -9.66
C GLN A 219 16.02 5.92 -8.59
N LEU A 220 15.12 4.98 -8.28
CA LEU A 220 15.35 3.93 -7.28
C LEU A 220 16.52 3.02 -7.69
N SER A 221 16.60 2.62 -8.96
CA SER A 221 17.69 1.79 -9.47
C SER A 221 19.06 2.46 -9.24
N LYS A 222 19.15 3.79 -9.42
CA LYS A 222 20.38 4.55 -9.14
C LYS A 222 20.70 4.61 -7.64
N ILE A 223 19.70 4.86 -6.78
CA ILE A 223 19.89 4.95 -5.32
C ILE A 223 20.26 3.58 -4.76
N LEU A 224 19.52 2.54 -5.09
CA LEU A 224 19.67 1.19 -4.57
C LEU A 224 20.87 0.45 -5.20
N GLN A 225 21.39 0.95 -6.31
CA GLN A 225 22.42 0.29 -7.14
C GLN A 225 22.01 -1.16 -7.51
N ASN A 226 20.73 -1.35 -7.67
CA ASN A 226 20.06 -2.59 -8.10
C ASN A 226 18.96 -2.24 -9.10
N PRO A 227 18.73 -3.07 -10.13
CA PRO A 227 17.68 -2.81 -11.09
C PRO A 227 16.30 -2.90 -10.44
N VAL A 228 15.46 -1.91 -10.72
CA VAL A 228 14.03 -1.88 -10.35
C VAL A 228 13.24 -1.75 -11.64
N SER A 229 12.39 -2.75 -11.95
CA SER A 229 11.54 -2.76 -13.14
C SER A 229 10.15 -2.21 -12.81
N THR A 230 9.49 -1.59 -13.79
CA THR A 230 8.07 -1.23 -13.71
C THR A 230 7.18 -2.45 -13.52
N ASP A 231 7.59 -3.64 -14.01
CA ASP A 231 6.83 -4.88 -13.90
C ASP A 231 6.75 -5.45 -12.47
N GLN A 232 7.56 -4.94 -11.55
CA GLN A 232 7.59 -5.30 -10.14
C GLN A 232 7.29 -4.11 -9.21
N PHE A 233 6.83 -2.97 -9.75
CA PHE A 233 6.71 -1.72 -9.02
C PHE A 233 5.28 -1.21 -8.97
N ILE A 234 4.77 -0.96 -7.77
CA ILE A 234 3.40 -0.52 -7.52
C ILE A 234 3.42 0.73 -6.66
N GLN A 235 2.98 1.83 -7.22
CA GLN A 235 2.66 3.06 -6.47
C GLN A 235 1.19 3.05 -6.04
N SER A 236 0.87 3.83 -5.03
CA SER A 236 -0.49 3.88 -4.49
C SER A 236 -1.56 4.29 -5.50
N HIS A 237 -1.23 5.14 -6.47
CA HIS A 237 -2.14 5.56 -7.53
C HIS A 237 -2.20 4.59 -8.73
N THR A 238 -1.29 3.62 -8.85
CA THR A 238 -1.26 2.71 -10.00
C THR A 238 -2.60 1.98 -10.24
N PRO A 239 -3.30 1.46 -9.22
CA PRO A 239 -4.61 0.85 -9.42
C PRO A 239 -5.70 1.81 -9.91
N MET A 240 -5.52 3.13 -9.76
CA MET A 240 -6.48 4.13 -10.22
C MET A 240 -6.48 4.28 -11.76
N SER A 241 -5.51 3.69 -12.46
CA SER A 241 -5.48 3.66 -13.94
C SER A 241 -6.74 3.06 -14.54
N ALA A 242 -7.36 2.08 -13.87
CA ALA A 242 -8.63 1.49 -14.29
C ALA A 242 -9.80 2.50 -14.35
N LEU A 243 -9.71 3.63 -13.65
CA LEU A 243 -10.74 4.67 -13.68
C LEU A 243 -10.78 5.45 -15.01
N ALA A 244 -9.74 5.37 -15.83
CA ALA A 244 -9.67 6.02 -17.14
C ALA A 244 -10.74 5.52 -18.14
N GLU A 245 -11.28 4.31 -17.93
CA GLU A 245 -12.37 3.77 -18.72
C GLU A 245 -13.73 4.38 -18.37
N TYR A 246 -13.88 4.97 -17.18
CA TYR A 246 -15.15 5.44 -16.63
C TYR A 246 -15.31 6.96 -16.66
N TYR A 247 -14.20 7.71 -16.59
CA TYR A 247 -14.21 9.16 -16.49
C TYR A 247 -13.43 9.80 -17.63
N ASN A 248 -14.00 10.81 -18.25
CA ASN A 248 -13.38 11.56 -19.33
C ASN A 248 -12.64 12.82 -18.80
N THR A 249 -13.34 13.68 -18.07
CA THR A 249 -12.77 14.91 -17.50
C THR A 249 -12.55 14.75 -16.00
N VAL A 250 -11.29 14.75 -15.57
CA VAL A 250 -10.92 14.52 -14.18
C VAL A 250 -10.10 15.66 -13.60
N LEU A 251 -10.33 15.98 -12.32
CA LEU A 251 -9.44 16.84 -11.54
C LEU A 251 -8.41 15.98 -10.85
N VAL A 252 -7.12 16.14 -11.21
CA VAL A 252 -6.00 15.44 -10.60
C VAL A 252 -5.27 16.38 -9.65
N VAL A 253 -5.14 15.99 -8.38
CA VAL A 253 -4.60 16.82 -7.31
C VAL A 253 -3.36 16.17 -6.69
N GLY A 254 -2.44 17.02 -6.23
CA GLY A 254 -1.22 16.65 -5.50
C GLY A 254 0.04 16.61 -6.35
N GLY A 255 1.16 16.34 -5.69
CA GLY A 255 2.47 16.30 -6.32
C GLY A 255 3.05 17.67 -6.63
N GLU A 256 4.09 17.69 -7.44
CA GLU A 256 4.79 18.91 -7.83
C GLU A 256 4.32 19.41 -9.20
N GLY A 257 3.84 20.63 -9.26
CA GLY A 257 3.47 21.29 -10.50
C GLY A 257 2.42 20.49 -11.30
N TYR A 258 2.81 20.02 -12.49
CA TYR A 258 1.93 19.27 -13.40
C TYR A 258 2.30 17.77 -13.52
N LYS A 259 3.22 17.27 -12.72
CA LYS A 259 3.71 15.87 -12.83
C LYS A 259 2.59 14.83 -12.69
N CYS A 260 1.63 15.06 -11.80
CA CYS A 260 0.47 14.17 -11.69
C CYS A 260 -0.42 14.17 -12.94
N ARG A 261 -0.43 15.26 -13.75
CA ARG A 261 -1.08 15.27 -15.06
C ARG A 261 -0.41 14.29 -16.02
N GLU A 262 0.93 14.30 -16.09
CA GLU A 262 1.68 13.36 -16.93
C GLU A 262 1.40 11.90 -16.57
N VAL A 263 1.31 11.60 -15.28
CA VAL A 263 0.91 10.26 -14.81
C VAL A 263 -0.49 9.90 -15.27
N ALA A 264 -1.46 10.81 -15.13
CA ALA A 264 -2.83 10.57 -15.55
C ALA A 264 -2.94 10.38 -17.08
N GLU A 265 -2.17 11.12 -17.88
CA GLU A 265 -2.06 10.94 -19.33
C GLU A 265 -1.53 9.56 -19.70
N GLN A 266 -0.49 9.07 -18.99
CA GLN A 266 0.05 7.72 -19.20
C GLN A 266 -0.95 6.63 -18.84
N TYR A 267 -1.83 6.85 -17.86
CA TYR A 267 -2.93 5.94 -17.51
C TYR A 267 -4.08 5.95 -18.51
N GLY A 268 -4.05 6.84 -19.52
CA GLY A 268 -5.06 6.91 -20.57
C GLY A 268 -6.24 7.83 -20.28
N PHE A 269 -6.19 8.63 -19.20
CA PHE A 269 -7.17 9.70 -19.00
C PHE A 269 -7.05 10.72 -20.14
N LYS A 270 -8.19 11.17 -20.67
CA LYS A 270 -8.22 11.98 -21.90
C LYS A 270 -8.21 13.47 -21.64
N ASP A 271 -8.90 13.91 -20.61
CA ASP A 271 -9.11 15.31 -20.29
C ASP A 271 -8.82 15.59 -18.82
N ILE A 272 -7.59 16.04 -18.54
CA ILE A 272 -7.04 16.19 -17.21
C ILE A 272 -6.96 17.68 -16.84
N VAL A 273 -7.58 18.01 -15.71
CA VAL A 273 -7.52 19.32 -15.05
C VAL A 273 -6.61 19.18 -13.81
N VAL A 274 -5.76 20.16 -13.57
CA VAL A 274 -5.01 20.29 -12.31
C VAL A 274 -5.37 21.63 -11.64
N PRO A 275 -5.15 21.77 -10.31
CA PRO A 275 -5.46 23.00 -9.59
C PRO A 275 -4.90 24.27 -10.24
N ASN A 276 -3.72 24.21 -10.82
CA ASN A 276 -3.10 25.34 -11.50
C ASN A 276 -3.89 25.86 -12.71
N ASP A 277 -4.57 24.97 -13.47
CA ASP A 277 -5.43 25.38 -14.59
C ASP A 277 -6.60 26.24 -14.10
N ILE A 278 -7.15 25.86 -12.94
CA ILE A 278 -8.30 26.53 -12.32
C ILE A 278 -7.88 27.91 -11.78
N VAL A 279 -6.73 27.97 -11.08
CA VAL A 279 -6.18 29.25 -10.58
C VAL A 279 -5.76 30.17 -11.72
N ALA A 280 -5.23 29.62 -12.83
CA ALA A 280 -4.89 30.42 -14.01
C ALA A 280 -6.12 31.01 -14.70
N TRP A 281 -7.26 30.30 -14.67
CA TRP A 281 -8.54 30.75 -15.21
C TRP A 281 -9.17 31.85 -14.35
N ASP A 282 -9.22 31.62 -13.02
CA ASP A 282 -9.76 32.61 -12.06
C ASP A 282 -8.90 32.63 -10.78
N PRO A 283 -7.97 33.60 -10.66
CA PRO A 283 -7.12 33.73 -9.47
C PRO A 283 -7.89 34.02 -8.18
N THR A 284 -9.14 34.49 -8.25
CA THR A 284 -9.96 34.79 -7.06
C THR A 284 -10.37 33.53 -6.31
N ILE A 285 -10.27 32.34 -6.93
CA ILE A 285 -10.50 31.03 -6.29
C ILE A 285 -9.48 30.78 -5.17
N ALA A 286 -8.25 31.24 -5.32
CA ALA A 286 -7.19 31.12 -4.32
C ALA A 286 -6.58 32.49 -3.98
N PRO A 287 -7.32 33.38 -3.27
CA PRO A 287 -6.98 34.81 -3.16
C PRO A 287 -5.71 35.09 -2.39
N TYR A 288 -5.20 34.13 -1.61
CA TYR A 288 -3.98 34.28 -0.82
C TYR A 288 -2.76 33.59 -1.45
N ARG A 289 -2.95 32.88 -2.59
CA ARG A 289 -1.87 32.18 -3.28
C ARG A 289 -1.08 33.14 -4.16
N VAL A 290 0.24 33.04 -4.09
CA VAL A 290 1.13 33.65 -5.07
C VAL A 290 1.30 32.65 -6.23
N PHE A 291 0.71 32.98 -7.38
CA PHE A 291 0.77 32.14 -8.57
C PHE A 291 1.96 32.56 -9.43
N THR A 292 2.95 31.67 -9.55
CA THR A 292 4.21 31.96 -10.25
C THR A 292 4.05 31.98 -11.77
N GLU A 293 5.01 32.58 -12.48
CA GLU A 293 5.02 32.58 -13.95
C GLU A 293 5.23 31.16 -14.51
N GLU A 294 5.99 30.29 -13.83
CA GLU A 294 6.18 28.89 -14.22
C GLU A 294 4.87 28.10 -14.11
N GLU A 295 4.14 28.28 -13.01
CA GLU A 295 2.84 27.65 -12.82
C GLU A 295 1.83 28.13 -13.87
N ARG A 296 1.84 29.43 -14.18
CA ARG A 296 1.02 30.02 -15.22
C ARG A 296 1.37 29.48 -16.61
N ALA A 297 2.65 29.37 -16.92
CA ALA A 297 3.13 28.86 -18.21
C ALA A 297 2.80 27.37 -18.42
N SER A 298 2.76 26.59 -17.33
CA SER A 298 2.41 25.15 -17.39
C SER A 298 0.91 24.88 -17.32
N SER A 299 0.08 25.90 -17.06
CA SER A 299 -1.37 25.78 -17.00
C SER A 299 -1.98 25.69 -18.38
N ARG A 300 -3.07 24.92 -18.51
CA ARG A 300 -3.80 24.75 -19.78
C ARG A 300 -5.02 25.66 -19.79
N PRO A 301 -5.13 26.59 -20.77
CA PRO A 301 -6.29 27.47 -20.87
C PRO A 301 -7.59 26.67 -21.03
N ARG A 302 -8.62 27.02 -20.23
CA ARG A 302 -9.93 26.36 -20.25
C ARG A 302 -11.03 27.29 -19.76
N ASP A 303 -12.24 27.12 -20.33
CA ASP A 303 -13.46 27.77 -19.86
C ASP A 303 -14.18 26.83 -18.88
N PHE A 304 -13.97 27.05 -17.58
CA PHE A 304 -14.56 26.23 -16.52
C PHE A 304 -16.06 26.48 -16.33
N THR A 305 -16.63 27.53 -16.93
CA THR A 305 -18.10 27.71 -16.97
C THR A 305 -18.81 26.67 -17.83
N LYS A 306 -18.05 25.97 -18.71
CA LYS A 306 -18.57 24.96 -19.65
C LYS A 306 -17.96 23.56 -19.40
N THR A 307 -17.04 23.44 -18.46
CA THR A 307 -16.37 22.18 -18.15
C THR A 307 -17.04 21.54 -16.94
N ASN A 308 -17.44 20.27 -17.08
CA ASN A 308 -17.91 19.46 -15.97
C ASN A 308 -16.82 18.49 -15.57
N ILE A 309 -16.34 18.56 -14.32
CA ILE A 309 -15.39 17.64 -13.72
C ILE A 309 -16.16 16.42 -13.25
N GLU A 310 -15.86 15.24 -13.81
CA GLU A 310 -16.60 14.00 -13.57
C GLU A 310 -16.10 13.25 -12.33
N ALA A 311 -14.81 13.39 -11.99
CA ALA A 311 -14.21 12.78 -10.80
C ALA A 311 -13.02 13.60 -10.30
N ILE A 312 -12.71 13.46 -9.01
CA ILE A 312 -11.54 14.05 -8.36
C ILE A 312 -10.60 12.91 -7.97
N LEU A 313 -9.35 12.99 -8.41
CA LEU A 313 -8.30 12.00 -8.18
C LEU A 313 -7.15 12.64 -7.41
N VAL A 314 -7.03 12.35 -6.12
CA VAL A 314 -5.90 12.81 -5.31
C VAL A 314 -4.78 11.79 -5.47
N PHE A 315 -3.87 12.04 -6.43
CA PHE A 315 -2.82 11.11 -6.82
C PHE A 315 -1.61 11.13 -5.88
N SER A 316 -1.35 12.26 -5.23
CA SER A 316 -0.19 12.42 -4.37
C SER A 316 -0.47 13.42 -3.24
N ASP A 317 0.48 13.57 -2.34
CA ASP A 317 0.41 14.57 -1.29
C ASP A 317 0.25 15.98 -1.86
N SER A 318 -0.73 16.71 -1.36
CA SER A 318 -0.92 18.13 -1.70
C SER A 318 0.29 18.95 -1.25
N ARG A 319 0.73 19.87 -2.09
CA ARG A 319 1.79 20.85 -1.79
C ARG A 319 1.21 22.20 -1.36
N ASP A 320 -0.09 22.41 -1.57
CA ASP A 320 -0.83 23.61 -1.16
C ASP A 320 -2.21 23.22 -0.64
N TYR A 321 -2.28 22.83 0.63
CA TYR A 321 -3.51 22.38 1.29
C TYR A 321 -4.65 23.39 1.13
N ALA A 322 -4.37 24.69 1.25
CA ALA A 322 -5.40 25.71 1.22
C ALA A 322 -6.07 25.81 -0.17
N THR A 323 -5.27 25.87 -1.23
CA THR A 323 -5.78 25.95 -2.61
C THR A 323 -6.45 24.65 -3.03
N ASP A 324 -5.80 23.50 -2.79
CA ASP A 324 -6.31 22.20 -3.20
C ASP A 324 -7.62 21.87 -2.49
N MET A 325 -7.73 22.13 -1.17
CA MET A 325 -8.98 21.94 -0.42
C MET A 325 -10.09 22.85 -0.95
N GLN A 326 -9.79 24.13 -1.21
CA GLN A 326 -10.79 25.07 -1.73
C GLN A 326 -11.35 24.59 -3.07
N ILE A 327 -10.47 24.24 -4.01
CA ILE A 327 -10.87 23.77 -5.34
C ILE A 327 -11.67 22.47 -5.26
N ILE A 328 -11.21 21.50 -4.45
CA ILE A 328 -11.96 20.25 -4.25
C ILE A 328 -13.34 20.54 -3.67
N MET A 329 -13.43 21.41 -2.67
CA MET A 329 -14.71 21.79 -2.05
C MET A 329 -15.66 22.48 -3.05
N ASP A 330 -15.14 23.33 -3.93
CA ASP A 330 -15.93 23.99 -4.95
C ASP A 330 -16.48 22.99 -5.95
N VAL A 331 -15.67 22.01 -6.39
CA VAL A 331 -16.10 20.94 -7.30
C VAL A 331 -17.12 20.01 -6.64
N LEU A 332 -16.88 19.56 -5.40
CA LEU A 332 -17.79 18.65 -4.68
C LEU A 332 -19.18 19.26 -4.43
N ARG A 333 -19.23 20.57 -4.22
CA ARG A 333 -20.48 21.31 -3.94
C ARG A 333 -21.11 21.95 -5.18
N SER A 334 -20.47 21.82 -6.34
CA SER A 334 -20.94 22.39 -7.60
C SER A 334 -22.09 21.60 -8.22
N GLU A 335 -22.75 22.19 -9.19
CA GLU A 335 -23.72 21.49 -10.01
C GLU A 335 -23.01 20.64 -11.08
N ASN A 336 -22.96 19.32 -10.82
CA ASN A 336 -22.32 18.32 -11.71
C ASN A 336 -20.83 18.62 -12.05
N GLY A 337 -20.04 19.07 -11.08
CA GLY A 337 -18.61 19.33 -11.28
C GLY A 337 -18.27 20.61 -12.04
N ARG A 338 -19.22 21.52 -12.22
CA ARG A 338 -19.03 22.78 -12.93
C ARG A 338 -18.68 23.93 -11.98
N LEU A 339 -17.47 24.43 -12.07
CA LEU A 339 -17.01 25.54 -11.23
C LEU A 339 -17.85 26.81 -11.41
N GLY A 340 -17.95 27.61 -10.36
CA GLY A 340 -18.79 28.81 -10.32
C GLY A 340 -20.27 28.52 -10.14
N THR A 341 -20.68 27.27 -9.92
CA THR A 341 -22.06 26.88 -9.62
C THR A 341 -22.14 26.28 -8.19
N MET A 342 -23.36 26.30 -7.65
CA MET A 342 -23.66 25.65 -6.36
C MET A 342 -24.84 24.69 -6.57
N ALA A 343 -24.69 23.44 -6.14
CA ALA A 343 -25.74 22.46 -6.21
C ALA A 343 -26.95 22.90 -5.35
N LYS A 344 -28.14 22.76 -5.87
CA LYS A 344 -29.40 23.11 -5.15
C LYS A 344 -29.62 22.17 -3.95
N ASP A 345 -29.19 20.91 -4.09
CA ASP A 345 -29.22 19.92 -3.02
C ASP A 345 -27.79 19.67 -2.51
N PRO A 346 -27.40 20.29 -1.40
CA PRO A 346 -26.07 20.11 -0.82
C PRO A 346 -25.85 18.71 -0.20
N VAL A 347 -26.92 17.94 -0.02
CA VAL A 347 -26.89 16.60 0.61
C VAL A 347 -26.46 15.52 -0.41
N SER A 348 -26.57 15.79 -1.70
CA SER A 348 -26.26 14.84 -2.76
C SER A 348 -24.89 15.14 -3.36
N GLN A 349 -23.85 14.45 -2.90
CA GLN A 349 -22.54 14.48 -3.55
C GLN A 349 -22.63 13.83 -4.95
N ARG A 350 -22.29 14.57 -5.99
CA ARG A 350 -22.42 14.13 -7.39
C ARG A 350 -21.10 13.79 -8.04
N VAL A 351 -20.02 14.39 -7.57
CA VAL A 351 -18.67 14.16 -8.08
C VAL A 351 -17.93 13.21 -7.11
N PRO A 352 -17.57 12.01 -7.55
CA PRO A 352 -16.81 11.08 -6.69
C PRO A 352 -15.40 11.58 -6.49
N ILE A 353 -14.83 11.25 -5.31
CA ILE A 353 -13.45 11.56 -4.96
C ILE A 353 -12.70 10.29 -4.57
N TYR A 354 -11.47 10.16 -5.08
CA TYR A 354 -10.59 9.04 -4.90
C TYR A 354 -9.25 9.51 -4.33
N PHE A 355 -8.79 8.86 -3.28
CA PHE A 355 -7.47 9.10 -2.67
C PHE A 355 -6.56 7.92 -2.96
N SER A 356 -5.31 8.18 -3.35
CA SER A 356 -4.38 7.13 -3.69
C SER A 356 -3.85 6.40 -2.45
N GLN A 357 -3.90 7.01 -1.26
CA GLN A 357 -3.45 6.38 -0.02
C GLN A 357 -4.06 7.04 1.22
N GLY A 358 -3.97 6.35 2.36
CA GLY A 358 -4.58 6.77 3.62
C GLY A 358 -3.62 7.14 4.75
N ASP A 359 -2.29 7.07 4.53
CA ASP A 359 -1.29 7.29 5.57
C ASP A 359 -1.36 8.71 6.13
N LEU A 360 -1.40 8.82 7.46
CA LEU A 360 -1.37 10.11 8.15
C LEU A 360 0.01 10.74 8.13
N LEU A 361 1.04 9.89 8.23
CA LEU A 361 2.44 10.27 8.35
C LEU A 361 3.29 9.49 7.36
N CYS A 362 4.36 10.11 6.89
CA CYS A 362 5.38 9.45 6.08
C CYS A 362 6.79 9.79 6.60
N PRO A 363 7.75 8.86 6.53
CA PRO A 363 9.14 9.13 6.86
C PRO A 363 9.78 10.01 5.79
N THR A 364 10.65 10.93 6.22
CA THR A 364 11.44 11.79 5.35
C THR A 364 12.85 11.92 5.92
N GLU A 365 13.68 12.81 5.38
CA GLU A 365 14.98 13.13 5.97
C GLU A 365 14.86 13.83 7.35
N HIS A 366 13.68 14.38 7.65
CA HIS A 366 13.43 15.00 8.95
C HIS A 366 13.29 13.91 10.02
N TRP A 367 13.85 14.16 11.21
CA TRP A 367 13.90 13.19 12.32
C TRP A 367 12.51 12.75 12.85
N THR A 368 11.46 13.56 12.67
CA THR A 368 10.08 13.14 12.94
C THR A 368 9.32 12.98 11.61
N PRO A 369 8.40 12.01 11.50
CA PRO A 369 7.56 11.83 10.31
C PRO A 369 6.77 13.09 9.96
N ARG A 370 6.51 13.29 8.67
CA ARG A 370 5.75 14.43 8.14
C ARG A 370 4.33 14.00 7.79
N MET A 371 3.41 15.00 7.78
CA MET A 371 2.03 14.77 7.36
C MET A 371 1.99 14.31 5.90
N SER A 372 1.18 13.29 5.63
CA SER A 372 0.94 12.71 4.32
C SER A 372 -0.52 12.91 3.87
N GLN A 373 -0.92 12.28 2.76
CA GLN A 373 -2.22 12.46 2.13
C GLN A 373 -3.41 12.17 3.05
N GLY A 374 -3.29 11.20 3.97
CA GLY A 374 -4.31 10.91 4.96
C GLY A 374 -4.62 12.10 5.88
N ALA A 375 -3.62 12.91 6.23
CA ALA A 375 -3.83 14.12 7.01
C ALA A 375 -4.61 15.18 6.20
N PHE A 376 -4.30 15.34 4.91
CA PHE A 376 -5.06 16.20 3.99
C PHE A 376 -6.50 15.72 3.86
N ARG A 377 -6.73 14.41 3.67
CA ARG A 377 -8.04 13.80 3.56
C ARG A 377 -8.90 14.07 4.79
N ILE A 378 -8.38 13.83 6.00
CA ILE A 378 -9.12 14.09 7.25
C ILE A 378 -9.51 15.56 7.36
N GLY A 379 -8.61 16.49 7.01
CA GLY A 379 -8.93 17.92 6.97
C GLY A 379 -10.06 18.24 6.00
N LEU A 380 -10.03 17.66 4.82
CA LEU A 380 -11.07 17.82 3.79
C LEU A 380 -12.42 17.23 4.24
N GLU A 381 -12.43 16.03 4.82
CA GLU A 381 -13.62 15.36 5.36
C GLU A 381 -14.27 16.21 6.46
N ALA A 382 -13.46 16.72 7.39
CA ALA A 382 -13.93 17.59 8.46
C ALA A 382 -14.54 18.90 7.92
N MET A 383 -13.90 19.52 6.96
CA MET A 383 -14.39 20.74 6.29
C MET A 383 -15.69 20.47 5.53
N TYR A 384 -15.74 19.38 4.76
CA TYR A 384 -16.95 19.00 4.00
C TYR A 384 -18.13 18.79 4.93
N ARG A 385 -17.94 18.05 6.04
CA ARG A 385 -18.97 17.83 7.07
C ARG A 385 -19.41 19.13 7.73
N ALA A 386 -18.48 20.03 8.03
CA ALA A 386 -18.80 21.33 8.64
C ALA A 386 -19.66 22.21 7.72
N LEU A 387 -19.44 22.13 6.39
CA LEU A 387 -20.17 22.95 5.41
C LEU A 387 -21.49 22.32 4.93
N THR A 388 -21.60 21.00 4.94
CA THR A 388 -22.75 20.28 4.36
C THR A 388 -23.60 19.57 5.40
N GLY A 389 -23.06 19.28 6.59
CA GLY A 389 -23.71 18.50 7.65
C GLY A 389 -23.67 16.99 7.42
N ILE A 390 -23.06 16.49 6.34
CA ILE A 390 -22.95 15.06 5.99
C ILE A 390 -21.49 14.64 5.80
N ASP A 391 -21.23 13.35 5.90
CA ASP A 391 -19.90 12.78 5.65
C ASP A 391 -19.57 12.75 4.16
N LEU A 392 -18.30 12.96 3.83
CA LEU A 392 -17.78 12.87 2.48
C LEU A 392 -17.72 11.40 2.04
N GLU A 393 -18.48 11.04 1.00
CA GLU A 393 -18.32 9.73 0.35
C GLU A 393 -17.02 9.73 -0.47
N ARG A 394 -16.13 8.77 -0.21
CA ARG A 394 -14.84 8.64 -0.86
C ARG A 394 -14.42 7.20 -1.04
N VAL A 395 -13.45 7.01 -1.93
CA VAL A 395 -12.72 5.75 -2.07
C VAL A 395 -11.25 6.01 -1.77
N VAL A 396 -10.63 5.13 -1.01
CA VAL A 396 -9.21 5.17 -0.67
C VAL A 396 -8.52 3.94 -1.25
N TYR A 397 -7.38 4.15 -1.88
CA TYR A 397 -6.46 3.12 -2.36
C TYR A 397 -5.21 3.08 -1.47
N GLY A 398 -4.19 2.37 -1.92
CA GLY A 398 -2.95 2.21 -1.18
C GLY A 398 -3.06 1.15 -0.08
N LYS A 399 -1.98 0.90 0.62
CA LYS A 399 -1.98 0.07 1.83
C LYS A 399 -2.72 0.83 2.96
N PRO A 400 -3.58 0.19 3.77
CA PRO A 400 -3.86 -1.25 3.88
C PRO A 400 -5.04 -1.77 3.02
N GLU A 401 -5.51 -1.02 2.04
CA GLU A 401 -6.73 -1.35 1.29
C GLU A 401 -6.60 -2.65 0.48
N THR A 402 -7.62 -3.51 0.55
CA THR A 402 -7.65 -4.84 -0.10
C THR A 402 -7.41 -4.77 -1.61
N ALA A 403 -7.89 -3.71 -2.28
CA ALA A 403 -7.71 -3.52 -3.72
C ALA A 403 -6.22 -3.48 -4.11
N THR A 404 -5.39 -2.84 -3.29
CA THR A 404 -3.94 -2.73 -3.50
C THR A 404 -3.25 -4.08 -3.41
N TYR A 405 -3.63 -4.91 -2.44
CA TYR A 405 -3.04 -6.25 -2.28
C TYR A 405 -3.50 -7.22 -3.37
N LYS A 406 -4.73 -7.10 -3.87
CA LYS A 406 -5.19 -7.88 -5.04
C LYS A 406 -4.37 -7.52 -6.29
N TYR A 407 -4.18 -6.23 -6.52
CA TYR A 407 -3.34 -5.76 -7.63
C TYR A 407 -1.89 -6.24 -7.46
N ALA A 408 -1.37 -6.27 -6.23
CA ALA A 408 -0.04 -6.80 -5.93
C ALA A 408 0.07 -8.32 -6.21
N ASP A 409 -0.98 -9.11 -5.93
CA ASP A 409 -1.02 -10.54 -6.31
C ASP A 409 -0.92 -10.72 -7.85
N GLU A 410 -1.61 -9.87 -8.63
CA GLU A 410 -1.58 -9.91 -10.10
C GLU A 410 -0.18 -9.56 -10.63
N VAL A 411 0.41 -8.47 -10.12
CA VAL A 411 1.79 -8.05 -10.47
C VAL A 411 2.79 -9.12 -10.10
N LEU A 412 2.69 -9.69 -8.89
CA LEU A 412 3.60 -10.74 -8.44
C LEU A 412 3.46 -12.02 -9.27
N THR A 413 2.25 -12.40 -9.66
CA THR A 413 2.00 -13.56 -10.54
C THR A 413 2.65 -13.35 -11.91
N SER A 414 2.47 -12.17 -12.51
CA SER A 414 3.12 -11.81 -13.78
C SER A 414 4.65 -11.75 -13.66
N TRP A 415 5.16 -11.24 -12.54
CA TRP A 415 6.60 -11.21 -12.27
C TRP A 415 7.20 -12.60 -12.11
N MET A 416 6.47 -13.54 -11.48
CA MET A 416 6.85 -14.96 -11.39
C MET A 416 6.96 -15.60 -12.78
N GLU A 417 6.01 -15.32 -13.67
CA GLU A 417 6.06 -15.83 -15.04
C GLU A 417 7.31 -15.33 -15.78
N GLN A 418 7.65 -14.04 -15.64
CA GLN A 418 8.84 -13.46 -16.25
C GLN A 418 10.15 -14.03 -15.69
N LEU A 419 10.22 -14.25 -14.36
CA LEU A 419 11.44 -14.73 -13.71
C LEU A 419 11.66 -16.24 -13.87
N HIS A 420 10.60 -17.03 -13.82
CA HIS A 420 10.68 -18.49 -13.67
C HIS A 420 9.84 -19.26 -14.69
N GLY A 421 9.09 -18.59 -15.56
CA GLY A 421 8.16 -19.22 -16.50
C GLY A 421 6.97 -19.90 -15.82
N GLU A 422 6.62 -19.49 -14.59
CA GLU A 422 5.55 -20.08 -13.79
C GLU A 422 4.48 -19.02 -13.46
N GLU A 423 3.30 -19.11 -14.10
CA GLU A 423 2.13 -18.27 -13.81
C GLU A 423 1.46 -18.75 -12.51
N LYS A 424 2.12 -18.55 -11.39
CA LYS A 424 1.65 -18.99 -10.08
C LYS A 424 2.04 -18.01 -8.98
N LEU A 425 1.06 -17.64 -8.15
CA LEU A 425 1.33 -16.85 -6.94
C LEU A 425 2.09 -17.70 -5.90
N PRO A 426 3.23 -17.23 -5.35
CA PRO A 426 3.94 -17.89 -4.27
C PRO A 426 3.07 -18.09 -3.03
N GLU A 427 3.25 -19.20 -2.32
CA GLU A 427 2.48 -19.51 -1.11
C GLU A 427 2.91 -18.68 0.10
N ASN A 428 4.21 -18.35 0.18
CA ASN A 428 4.82 -17.63 1.30
C ASN A 428 5.25 -16.23 0.86
N ILE A 429 4.39 -15.23 1.05
CA ILE A 429 4.70 -13.84 0.73
C ILE A 429 5.02 -13.10 2.04
N TYR A 430 6.13 -12.37 2.03
CA TYR A 430 6.63 -11.57 3.15
C TYR A 430 6.49 -10.09 2.84
N MET A 431 5.59 -9.39 3.54
CA MET A 431 5.49 -7.93 3.50
C MET A 431 6.48 -7.34 4.49
N ILE A 432 7.44 -6.56 4.02
CA ILE A 432 8.40 -5.85 4.86
C ILE A 432 8.07 -4.36 4.80
N GLY A 433 7.72 -3.79 5.94
CA GLY A 433 7.32 -2.40 6.06
C GLY A 433 7.68 -1.80 7.40
N ASP A 434 7.63 -0.48 7.48
CA ASP A 434 7.95 0.31 8.67
C ASP A 434 6.73 0.91 9.36
N ASN A 435 5.55 0.85 8.70
CA ASN A 435 4.33 1.46 9.20
C ASN A 435 3.30 0.41 9.63
N PRO A 436 3.05 0.26 10.96
CA PRO A 436 2.06 -0.69 11.47
C PRO A 436 0.65 -0.46 10.91
N ALA A 437 0.26 0.80 10.66
CA ALA A 437 -1.08 1.16 10.24
C ALA A 437 -1.36 0.91 8.73
N SER A 438 -0.34 0.71 7.91
CA SER A 438 -0.51 0.42 6.48
C SER A 438 0.08 -0.94 6.09
N ASP A 439 1.38 -1.15 6.30
CA ASP A 439 2.09 -2.35 5.86
C ASP A 439 1.66 -3.60 6.62
N ILE A 440 1.65 -3.47 7.95
CA ILE A 440 1.45 -4.62 8.83
C ILE A 440 -0.01 -5.01 8.91
N ILE A 441 -0.90 -4.04 9.16
CA ILE A 441 -2.34 -4.34 9.18
C ILE A 441 -2.80 -4.89 7.83
N GLY A 442 -2.39 -4.26 6.72
CA GLY A 442 -2.78 -4.70 5.38
C GLY A 442 -2.25 -6.08 5.04
N GLY A 443 -0.95 -6.34 5.26
CA GLY A 443 -0.34 -7.65 5.06
C GLY A 443 -0.98 -8.73 5.93
N ASN A 444 -1.22 -8.46 7.22
CA ASN A 444 -1.93 -9.36 8.13
C ASN A 444 -3.34 -9.67 7.64
N MET A 445 -4.08 -8.62 7.29
CA MET A 445 -5.43 -8.72 6.75
C MET A 445 -5.50 -9.53 5.47
N TYR A 446 -4.52 -9.43 4.63
CA TYR A 446 -4.45 -10.15 3.35
C TYR A 446 -3.87 -11.57 3.48
N GLY A 447 -3.34 -11.93 4.65
CA GLY A 447 -2.81 -13.25 4.98
C GLY A 447 -1.36 -13.46 4.58
N TRP A 448 -0.59 -12.38 4.35
CA TRP A 448 0.85 -12.43 4.14
C TRP A 448 1.61 -12.51 5.48
N ASN A 449 2.87 -12.94 5.43
CA ASN A 449 3.78 -12.83 6.58
C ASN A 449 4.25 -11.38 6.69
N THR A 450 4.13 -10.75 7.86
CA THR A 450 4.49 -9.35 8.04
C THR A 450 5.73 -9.18 8.90
N CYS A 451 6.66 -8.38 8.39
CA CYS A 451 7.93 -8.03 9.02
C CYS A 451 7.95 -6.52 9.28
N LEU A 452 7.91 -6.12 10.54
CA LEU A 452 8.00 -4.71 10.92
C LEU A 452 9.46 -4.31 11.13
N VAL A 453 9.91 -3.25 10.45
CA VAL A 453 11.27 -2.72 10.61
C VAL A 453 11.30 -1.40 11.37
N ARG A 454 12.42 -1.14 12.08
CA ARG A 454 12.60 0.05 12.94
C ARG A 454 13.27 1.23 12.25
N THR A 455 13.30 1.20 10.92
CA THR A 455 14.04 2.19 10.13
C THR A 455 13.17 3.34 9.61
N GLY A 456 11.88 3.42 9.93
CA GLY A 456 10.99 4.45 9.41
C GLY A 456 10.00 5.00 10.45
N VAL A 457 8.70 4.84 10.23
CA VAL A 457 7.64 5.34 11.13
C VAL A 457 7.71 4.63 12.50
N PHE A 458 7.88 3.31 12.50
CA PHE A 458 8.10 2.55 13.72
C PHE A 458 9.57 2.62 14.12
N GLN A 459 9.86 3.20 15.30
CA GLN A 459 11.23 3.45 15.75
C GLN A 459 11.63 2.70 17.02
N GLY A 460 10.72 1.97 17.66
CA GLY A 460 11.04 1.29 18.91
C GLY A 460 9.96 0.36 19.44
N GLY A 461 10.31 -0.38 20.50
CA GLY A 461 9.42 -1.37 21.11
C GLY A 461 9.66 -2.79 20.62
N GLU A 462 8.96 -3.76 21.23
CA GLU A 462 9.04 -5.18 20.84
C GLU A 462 8.19 -5.45 19.59
N ASN A 463 6.94 -4.97 19.57
CA ASN A 463 6.03 -5.02 18.44
C ASN A 463 4.99 -3.89 18.60
N ASP A 464 4.22 -3.59 17.56
CA ASP A 464 3.09 -2.65 17.70
C ASP A 464 1.93 -3.35 18.42
N GLU A 465 1.36 -2.68 19.44
CA GLU A 465 0.31 -3.27 20.27
C GLU A 465 -1.03 -3.40 19.52
N ASN A 466 -1.31 -2.48 18.59
CA ASN A 466 -2.58 -2.44 17.87
C ASN A 466 -2.52 -3.29 16.59
N ASN A 467 -1.39 -3.26 15.89
CA ASN A 467 -1.17 -3.95 14.62
C ASN A 467 0.13 -4.76 14.67
N PRO A 468 0.17 -5.85 15.45
CA PRO A 468 1.41 -6.62 15.61
C PRO A 468 1.82 -7.34 14.32
N ALA A 469 3.09 -7.23 13.96
CA ALA A 469 3.66 -8.02 12.89
C ALA A 469 3.61 -9.52 13.24
N ASN A 470 3.06 -10.33 12.33
CA ASN A 470 2.82 -11.76 12.58
C ASN A 470 4.08 -12.62 12.39
N PHE A 471 5.08 -12.14 11.64
CA PHE A 471 6.35 -12.85 11.46
C PHE A 471 7.44 -12.33 12.42
N GLY A 472 7.53 -11.02 12.62
CA GLY A 472 8.47 -10.47 13.59
C GLY A 472 8.80 -9.01 13.39
N VAL A 473 9.61 -8.48 14.33
CA VAL A 473 10.11 -7.10 14.32
C VAL A 473 11.64 -7.16 14.22
N PHE A 474 12.18 -6.37 13.29
CA PHE A 474 13.58 -6.42 12.89
C PHE A 474 14.22 -5.03 12.98
N ALA A 475 15.53 -4.98 13.17
CA ALA A 475 16.23 -3.70 13.19
C ALA A 475 16.17 -3.02 11.81
N ASN A 476 16.24 -3.81 10.72
CA ASN A 476 16.26 -3.32 9.34
C ASN A 476 15.76 -4.41 8.37
N VAL A 477 15.63 -4.04 7.10
CA VAL A 477 15.12 -4.91 6.03
C VAL A 477 16.01 -6.14 5.77
N LEU A 478 17.33 -6.04 5.93
CA LEU A 478 18.24 -7.16 5.71
C LEU A 478 18.03 -8.27 6.73
N GLU A 479 17.86 -7.92 8.01
CA GLU A 479 17.55 -8.90 9.06
C GLU A 479 16.22 -9.62 8.79
N ALA A 480 15.20 -8.88 8.33
CA ALA A 480 13.90 -9.45 7.97
C ALA A 480 14.00 -10.44 6.80
N VAL A 481 14.71 -10.07 5.73
CA VAL A 481 14.97 -10.96 4.58
C VAL A 481 15.74 -12.19 5.01
N GLN A 482 16.81 -12.03 5.78
CA GLN A 482 17.60 -13.15 6.26
C GLN A 482 16.80 -14.12 7.13
N ALA A 483 15.94 -13.60 8.02
CA ALA A 483 15.08 -14.43 8.86
C ALA A 483 14.07 -15.24 8.02
N ALA A 484 13.46 -14.63 7.02
CA ALA A 484 12.53 -15.30 6.10
C ALA A 484 13.25 -16.38 5.27
N LEU A 485 14.43 -16.08 4.73
CA LEU A 485 15.23 -17.04 3.95
C LEU A 485 15.62 -18.24 4.80
N ARG A 486 16.09 -18.03 6.03
CA ARG A 486 16.44 -19.13 6.96
C ARG A 486 15.23 -19.99 7.29
N LYS A 487 14.07 -19.38 7.54
CA LYS A 487 12.83 -20.12 7.82
C LYS A 487 12.44 -21.04 6.68
N GLU A 488 12.53 -20.58 5.43
CA GLU A 488 12.06 -21.34 4.27
C GLU A 488 13.13 -22.31 3.72
N LEU A 489 14.39 -21.89 3.70
CA LEU A 489 15.48 -22.59 3.03
C LEU A 489 16.44 -23.33 4.00
N GLY A 490 16.33 -23.06 5.30
CA GLY A 490 17.16 -23.65 6.36
C GLY A 490 18.16 -22.66 6.94
N ASP A 491 18.56 -22.91 8.20
CA ASP A 491 19.48 -22.03 8.95
C ASP A 491 20.89 -21.97 8.34
N ASP A 492 21.26 -23.00 7.58
CA ASP A 492 22.55 -23.13 6.89
C ASP A 492 22.60 -22.40 5.55
N PHE A 493 21.48 -21.81 5.09
CA PHE A 493 21.39 -21.11 3.82
C PHE A 493 22.39 -19.96 3.72
N LYS A 494 23.25 -19.98 2.68
CA LYS A 494 24.27 -18.97 2.46
C LYS A 494 23.74 -17.83 1.61
N MET A 495 23.90 -16.62 2.12
CA MET A 495 23.42 -15.37 1.48
C MET A 495 24.54 -14.71 0.67
N HIS A 496 25.29 -15.49 -0.07
CA HIS A 496 26.26 -15.09 -1.09
C HIS A 496 26.47 -16.25 -2.05
N PHE A 497 26.72 -15.93 -3.30
CA PHE A 497 27.06 -16.91 -4.32
C PHE A 497 28.57 -17.21 -4.28
N ASP A 498 28.94 -18.49 -4.30
CA ASP A 498 30.34 -18.91 -4.43
C ASP A 498 30.45 -19.94 -5.56
N GLU A 499 30.92 -19.49 -6.72
CA GLU A 499 31.09 -20.32 -7.92
C GLU A 499 31.94 -21.59 -7.67
N ARG A 500 32.84 -21.58 -6.66
CA ARG A 500 33.68 -22.70 -6.32
C ARG A 500 32.94 -23.83 -5.57
N ILE A 501 31.79 -23.52 -4.98
CA ILE A 501 30.98 -24.45 -4.19
C ILE A 501 29.89 -25.11 -5.05
N ASN A 502 29.42 -24.43 -6.11
CA ASN A 502 28.34 -24.91 -6.98
C ASN A 502 28.73 -25.03 -8.46
N PRO A 503 29.71 -25.92 -8.82
CA PRO A 503 30.10 -26.11 -10.20
C PRO A 503 29.04 -26.82 -11.06
N VAL A 504 27.98 -27.36 -10.46
CA VAL A 504 26.98 -28.22 -11.14
C VAL A 504 25.85 -27.42 -11.81
N LEU A 505 25.62 -26.16 -11.44
CA LEU A 505 24.60 -25.31 -12.07
C LEU A 505 25.04 -24.69 -13.40
N HIS A 506 26.33 -24.77 -13.73
CA HIS A 506 26.91 -24.42 -15.02
C HIS A 506 27.27 -25.69 -15.79
N GLY A 507 26.23 -26.43 -16.22
CA GLY A 507 26.39 -27.51 -17.18
C GLY A 507 27.01 -26.97 -18.46
N ASP A 508 28.04 -27.67 -18.97
CA ASP A 508 28.79 -27.35 -20.16
C ASP A 508 27.94 -26.77 -21.31
N GLY A 509 28.22 -25.53 -21.63
CA GLY A 509 28.12 -24.92 -22.93
C GLY A 509 26.92 -25.25 -23.81
N ALA A 510 25.73 -24.70 -23.52
CA ALA A 510 24.79 -24.25 -24.54
C ALA A 510 23.79 -23.28 -23.88
N ASP A 511 23.72 -22.07 -24.43
CA ASP A 511 22.71 -21.03 -24.14
C ASP A 511 22.83 -20.19 -22.84
N THR A 512 23.97 -19.51 -22.68
CA THR A 512 24.09 -18.34 -21.78
C THR A 512 23.55 -17.03 -22.39
N ALA A 513 22.76 -17.09 -23.45
CA ALA A 513 22.23 -15.90 -24.13
C ALA A 513 20.78 -15.53 -23.72
N ALA A 514 20.15 -16.24 -22.75
CA ALA A 514 18.75 -16.02 -22.38
C ALA A 514 18.54 -15.67 -20.89
N ILE A 515 19.62 -15.35 -20.14
CA ILE A 515 19.47 -14.91 -18.72
C ILE A 515 20.36 -13.66 -18.53
N ILE A 516 19.99 -12.56 -19.19
CA ILE A 516 20.39 -11.20 -18.81
C ILE A 516 19.14 -10.34 -18.79
#